data_26f4206e2e928f6eca4146363f593d88
#
_entry.id   26f4206e2e928f6eca4146363f593d88
#
_cell.length_a   1.000
_cell.length_b   1.000
_cell.length_c   1.000
_cell.angle_alpha   90.00
_cell.angle_beta   90.00
_cell.angle_gamma   90.00
#
_symmetry.space_group_name_H-M   'P 1'
#
loop_
_entity.id
_entity.type
_entity.pdbx_description
1 polymer ?
#
loop_
_entity_poly.entity_id
_entity_poly.type
_entity_poly.pdbx_seq_one_letter_code
_entity_poly.pdbx_strand_id
1 'polypeptide(L)'
;MALIYIADDEPNIRNIVSIGLQDSGYDTEEFPDGTSLLSEVKKKRPDAIILDWMMPQPDGLTVCRSLRESEDTHSIPILMLTARGEEIDRVLGLEIGADDYIVKPFSIKELCARVKAVLRRSGRREEPDGEIFRHGSLVVDVMRHQVTRGGKTIDLTAKEFDLLVMLMKNRGRVMTRDTLLDKVWGVEYFGDTRTVDVHVRYLRQKIEEDPDAPVCIQTVRGVGYRFSEE
;
A
#
# COMPACT_ATOMS: atom_id res chain seq x y z
N MET A 1 -8.94 8.45 17.08
CA MET A 1 -9.03 8.78 15.64
C MET A 1 -7.77 8.25 14.97
N ALA A 2 -7.80 7.98 13.65
CA ALA A 2 -6.58 7.57 12.97
C ALA A 2 -5.65 8.77 12.78
N LEU A 3 -4.37 8.57 13.06
CA LEU A 3 -3.33 9.58 12.97
C LEU A 3 -2.64 9.51 11.60
N ILE A 4 -2.62 10.62 10.88
CA ILE A 4 -2.01 10.72 9.55
C ILE A 4 -0.86 11.72 9.60
N TYR A 5 0.31 11.27 9.15
CA TYR A 5 1.47 12.14 8.96
C TYR A 5 1.47 12.68 7.54
N ILE A 6 1.78 13.99 7.41
CA ILE A 6 1.80 14.70 6.12
C ILE A 6 3.18 15.33 5.95
N ALA A 7 3.94 14.87 4.99
CA ALA A 7 5.24 15.44 4.63
C ALA A 7 5.21 16.02 3.22
N ASP A 8 5.44 17.30 3.12
CA ASP A 8 5.49 18.09 1.88
C ASP A 8 6.27 19.38 2.21
N ASP A 9 7.15 19.85 1.35
CA ASP A 9 7.93 21.08 1.63
C ASP A 9 7.12 22.35 1.44
N GLU A 10 5.99 22.29 0.71
CA GLU A 10 5.07 23.40 0.50
C GLU A 10 4.08 23.56 1.67
N PRO A 11 4.20 24.62 2.52
CA PRO A 11 3.33 24.80 3.68
C PRO A 11 1.84 24.94 3.31
N ASN A 12 1.53 25.50 2.16
CA ASN A 12 0.14 25.63 1.70
C ASN A 12 -0.50 24.28 1.39
N ILE A 13 0.25 23.35 0.78
CA ILE A 13 -0.22 21.99 0.49
C ILE A 13 -0.45 21.23 1.79
N ARG A 14 0.52 21.26 2.71
CA ARG A 14 0.36 20.63 4.03
C ARG A 14 -0.90 21.10 4.74
N ASN A 15 -1.08 22.42 4.83
CA ASN A 15 -2.23 23.03 5.52
C ASN A 15 -3.57 22.63 4.88
N ILE A 16 -3.69 22.69 3.55
CA ILE A 16 -4.94 22.31 2.84
C ILE A 16 -5.24 20.82 3.05
N VAL A 17 -4.24 19.97 2.95
CA VAL A 17 -4.38 18.53 3.18
C VAL A 17 -4.77 18.24 4.63
N SER A 18 -4.11 18.88 5.59
CA SER A 18 -4.36 18.75 7.02
C SER A 18 -5.81 19.13 7.37
N ILE A 19 -6.28 20.31 6.93
CA ILE A 19 -7.66 20.76 7.16
C ILE A 19 -8.66 19.76 6.56
N GLY A 20 -8.47 19.32 5.32
CA GLY A 20 -9.39 18.42 4.65
C GLY A 20 -9.49 17.03 5.33
N LEU A 21 -8.37 16.56 5.90
CA LEU A 21 -8.34 15.32 6.67
C LEU A 21 -8.99 15.49 8.05
N GLN A 22 -8.73 16.61 8.74
CA GLN A 22 -9.36 16.92 10.01
C GLN A 22 -10.88 17.05 9.88
N ASP A 23 -11.37 17.71 8.83
CA ASP A 23 -12.80 17.78 8.50
C ASP A 23 -13.40 16.39 8.23
N SER A 24 -12.58 15.44 7.77
CA SER A 24 -12.98 14.05 7.55
C SER A 24 -12.82 13.17 8.80
N GLY A 25 -12.44 13.74 9.95
CA GLY A 25 -12.37 13.07 11.25
C GLY A 25 -11.04 12.33 11.51
N TYR A 26 -9.94 12.77 10.92
CA TYR A 26 -8.59 12.25 11.16
C TYR A 26 -7.78 13.21 12.03
N ASP A 27 -6.85 12.66 12.83
CA ASP A 27 -5.79 13.46 13.47
C ASP A 27 -4.63 13.61 12.49
N THR A 28 -3.98 14.77 12.44
CA THR A 28 -2.88 15.06 11.52
C THR A 28 -1.67 15.64 12.22
N GLU A 29 -0.48 15.25 11.77
CA GLU A 29 0.79 15.91 12.11
C GLU A 29 1.54 16.26 10.81
N GLU A 30 2.10 17.47 10.75
CA GLU A 30 2.71 18.05 9.55
C GLU A 30 4.23 18.10 9.66
N PHE A 31 4.92 17.75 8.58
CA PHE A 31 6.38 17.72 8.50
C PHE A 31 6.85 18.47 7.26
N PRO A 32 7.77 19.43 7.40
CA PRO A 32 8.28 20.20 6.26
C PRO A 32 9.32 19.44 5.41
N ASP A 33 9.82 18.30 5.92
CA ASP A 33 10.89 17.53 5.28
C ASP A 33 10.89 16.06 5.75
N GLY A 34 11.60 15.23 5.00
CA GLY A 34 11.70 13.79 5.28
C GLY A 34 12.48 13.47 6.56
N THR A 35 13.41 14.32 7.00
CA THR A 35 14.21 14.07 8.22
C THR A 35 13.36 14.18 9.46
N SER A 36 12.54 15.22 9.55
CA SER A 36 11.61 15.45 10.66
C SER A 36 10.55 14.33 10.73
N LEU A 37 10.01 13.93 9.56
CA LEU A 37 9.09 12.80 9.47
C LEU A 37 9.72 11.51 10.00
N LEU A 38 10.90 11.11 9.49
CA LEU A 38 11.57 9.86 9.90
C LEU A 38 11.95 9.86 11.38
N SER A 39 12.27 11.02 11.94
CA SER A 39 12.53 11.17 13.37
C SER A 39 11.29 10.94 14.22
N GLU A 40 10.13 11.45 13.78
CA GLU A 40 8.88 11.35 14.54
C GLU A 40 8.22 9.98 14.45
N VAL A 41 8.28 9.34 13.27
CA VAL A 41 7.77 7.97 13.06
C VAL A 41 8.39 6.96 14.05
N LYS A 42 9.67 7.14 14.41
CA LYS A 42 10.35 6.31 15.42
C LYS A 42 9.82 6.48 16.85
N LYS A 43 9.23 7.63 17.16
CA LYS A 43 8.70 7.94 18.51
C LYS A 43 7.22 7.58 18.60
N LYS A 44 6.48 7.89 17.54
CA LYS A 44 5.04 7.69 17.47
C LYS A 44 4.65 7.20 16.09
N ARG A 45 4.12 6.00 16.02
CA ARG A 45 3.72 5.37 14.76
C ARG A 45 2.39 5.96 14.26
N PRO A 46 2.33 6.50 13.03
CA PRO A 46 1.07 6.92 12.41
C PRO A 46 0.30 5.72 11.85
N ASP A 47 -0.99 5.93 11.59
CA ASP A 47 -1.85 4.96 10.88
C ASP A 47 -1.67 5.02 9.36
N ALA A 48 -1.24 6.17 8.81
CA ALA A 48 -0.84 6.34 7.41
C ALA A 48 0.10 7.54 7.25
N ILE A 49 0.84 7.57 6.13
CA ILE A 49 1.72 8.67 5.76
C ILE A 49 1.31 9.19 4.37
N ILE A 50 1.12 10.50 4.25
CA ILE A 50 1.05 11.20 2.98
C ILE A 50 2.41 11.84 2.75
N LEU A 51 3.04 11.54 1.63
CA LEU A 51 4.44 11.85 1.39
C LEU A 51 4.62 12.48 0.02
N ASP A 52 5.06 13.72 -0.01
CA ASP A 52 5.43 14.34 -1.29
C ASP A 52 6.71 13.73 -1.84
N TRP A 53 6.71 13.51 -3.15
CA TRP A 53 7.87 13.00 -3.87
C TRP A 53 9.00 14.01 -3.93
N MET A 54 8.66 15.29 -4.24
CA MET A 54 9.59 16.34 -4.63
C MET A 54 10.06 17.20 -3.46
N MET A 55 10.33 16.61 -2.31
CA MET A 55 10.91 17.33 -1.17
C MET A 55 12.44 17.47 -1.29
N PRO A 56 13.04 18.51 -0.65
CA PRO A 56 14.49 18.55 -0.42
C PRO A 56 15.01 17.28 0.27
N GLN A 57 16.28 16.94 0.06
CA GLN A 57 16.91 15.73 0.60
C GLN A 57 16.75 15.59 2.13
N PRO A 58 16.29 14.43 2.62
CA PRO A 58 15.94 13.24 1.85
C PRO A 58 14.59 13.41 1.14
N ASP A 59 14.57 13.14 -0.17
CA ASP A 59 13.36 13.18 -0.98
C ASP A 59 12.34 12.10 -0.59
N GLY A 60 11.10 12.22 -1.09
CA GLY A 60 10.04 11.30 -0.72
C GLY A 60 10.33 9.84 -1.06
N LEU A 61 11.07 9.56 -2.15
CA LEU A 61 11.44 8.18 -2.50
C LEU A 61 12.45 7.60 -1.51
N THR A 62 13.45 8.37 -1.13
CA THR A 62 14.44 7.97 -0.12
C THR A 62 13.77 7.72 1.22
N VAL A 63 12.83 8.58 1.62
CA VAL A 63 12.03 8.40 2.84
C VAL A 63 11.18 7.13 2.77
N CYS A 64 10.46 6.92 1.67
CA CYS A 64 9.63 5.73 1.46
C CYS A 64 10.46 4.44 1.57
N ARG A 65 11.62 4.40 0.88
CA ARG A 65 12.55 3.27 0.96
C ARG A 65 13.01 3.01 2.39
N SER A 66 13.44 4.05 3.12
CA SER A 66 13.88 3.92 4.50
C SER A 66 12.79 3.37 5.43
N LEU A 67 11.54 3.78 5.21
CA LEU A 67 10.38 3.26 5.94
C LEU A 67 10.10 1.77 5.61
N ARG A 68 10.34 1.35 4.38
CA ARG A 68 10.13 -0.06 3.94
C ARG A 68 11.25 -1.00 4.38
N GLU A 69 12.46 -0.50 4.56
CA GLU A 69 13.61 -1.27 5.04
C GLU A 69 13.59 -1.54 6.56
N SER A 70 12.77 -0.82 7.32
CA SER A 70 12.69 -0.97 8.78
C SER A 70 11.52 -1.88 9.18
N GLU A 71 11.78 -2.89 10.01
CA GLU A 71 10.78 -3.83 10.53
C GLU A 71 9.61 -3.14 11.26
N ASP A 72 9.88 -2.02 11.94
CA ASP A 72 8.88 -1.30 12.71
C ASP A 72 7.93 -0.46 11.85
N THR A 73 8.37 -0.07 10.64
CA THR A 73 7.66 0.91 9.81
C THR A 73 7.23 0.39 8.44
N HIS A 74 7.76 -0.77 7.98
CA HIS A 74 7.52 -1.31 6.64
C HIS A 74 6.04 -1.49 6.28
N SER A 75 5.19 -1.75 7.27
CA SER A 75 3.75 -1.97 7.07
C SER A 75 2.89 -0.71 7.22
N ILE A 76 3.48 0.46 7.50
CA ILE A 76 2.74 1.73 7.53
C ILE A 76 2.30 2.07 6.10
N PRO A 77 1.00 2.29 5.86
CA PRO A 77 0.51 2.69 4.55
C PRO A 77 1.08 4.04 4.11
N ILE A 78 1.60 4.11 2.89
CA ILE A 78 2.19 5.32 2.31
C ILE A 78 1.44 5.72 1.03
N LEU A 79 0.88 6.93 1.04
CA LEU A 79 0.27 7.58 -0.10
C LEU A 79 1.23 8.65 -0.63
N MET A 80 1.78 8.45 -1.84
CA MET A 80 2.69 9.42 -2.46
C MET A 80 1.93 10.53 -3.16
N LEU A 81 2.37 11.78 -2.97
CA LEU A 81 1.97 12.91 -3.80
C LEU A 81 3.04 13.13 -4.87
N THR A 82 2.65 13.26 -6.14
CA THR A 82 3.60 13.41 -7.25
C THR A 82 3.17 14.52 -8.19
N ALA A 83 4.11 15.28 -8.76
CA ALA A 83 3.83 16.19 -9.86
C ALA A 83 3.50 15.36 -11.12
N ARG A 84 2.77 15.95 -12.06
CA ARG A 84 2.39 15.34 -13.34
C ARG A 84 3.66 15.09 -14.17
N GLY A 85 4.24 13.92 -14.02
CA GLY A 85 5.43 13.45 -14.71
C GLY A 85 5.18 12.04 -15.28
N GLU A 86 6.02 11.59 -16.15
CA GLU A 86 5.90 10.41 -17.00
C GLU A 86 5.44 9.14 -16.27
N GLU A 87 4.84 8.20 -16.99
CA GLU A 87 4.40 6.87 -16.54
C GLU A 87 5.50 6.12 -15.73
N ILE A 88 6.75 6.46 -15.98
CA ILE A 88 7.95 6.00 -15.28
C ILE A 88 7.94 6.39 -13.79
N ASP A 89 7.52 7.59 -13.44
CA ASP A 89 7.52 8.07 -12.05
C ASP A 89 6.53 7.31 -11.17
N ARG A 90 5.38 6.92 -11.74
CA ARG A 90 4.36 6.13 -11.04
C ARG A 90 4.82 4.70 -10.78
N VAL A 91 5.46 4.09 -11.78
CA VAL A 91 6.02 2.74 -11.65
C VAL A 91 7.14 2.74 -10.62
N LEU A 92 8.02 3.76 -10.63
CA LEU A 92 9.10 3.87 -9.64
C LEU A 92 8.58 4.06 -8.21
N GLY A 93 7.55 4.88 -7.99
CA GLY A 93 6.96 5.10 -6.67
C GLY A 93 6.35 3.81 -6.09
N LEU A 94 5.67 3.04 -6.92
CA LEU A 94 5.12 1.73 -6.55
C LEU A 94 6.24 0.67 -6.40
N GLU A 95 7.27 0.73 -7.24
CA GLU A 95 8.46 -0.13 -7.14
C GLU A 95 9.24 0.08 -5.84
N ILE A 96 9.18 1.25 -5.23
CA ILE A 96 9.81 1.54 -3.94
C ILE A 96 8.93 1.11 -2.76
N GLY A 97 7.66 0.69 -3.02
CA GLY A 97 6.76 0.12 -2.03
C GLY A 97 5.71 1.09 -1.49
N ALA A 98 5.40 2.18 -2.20
CA ALA A 98 4.21 2.99 -1.89
C ALA A 98 2.92 2.18 -2.11
N ASP A 99 1.90 2.40 -1.28
CA ASP A 99 0.61 1.69 -1.39
C ASP A 99 -0.30 2.30 -2.44
N ASP A 100 -0.19 3.62 -2.65
CA ASP A 100 -0.94 4.37 -3.63
C ASP A 100 -0.24 5.70 -3.94
N TYR A 101 -0.67 6.41 -4.99
CA TYR A 101 -0.17 7.74 -5.35
C TYR A 101 -1.31 8.66 -5.80
N ILE A 102 -1.09 9.97 -5.66
CA ILE A 102 -1.97 11.03 -6.18
C ILE A 102 -1.14 12.02 -6.98
N VAL A 103 -1.63 12.34 -8.17
CA VAL A 103 -0.98 13.33 -9.03
C VAL A 103 -1.44 14.74 -8.67
N LYS A 104 -0.51 15.65 -8.44
CA LYS A 104 -0.78 17.12 -8.30
C LYS A 104 -1.10 17.72 -9.68
N PRO A 105 -2.13 18.58 -9.82
CA PRO A 105 -3.07 19.01 -8.79
C PRO A 105 -4.18 17.97 -8.52
N PHE A 106 -4.55 17.80 -7.25
CA PHE A 106 -5.58 16.88 -6.81
C PHE A 106 -6.71 17.61 -6.07
N SER A 107 -7.86 16.95 -5.96
CA SER A 107 -8.94 17.42 -5.09
C SER A 107 -8.80 16.84 -3.69
N ILE A 108 -9.20 17.61 -2.66
CA ILE A 108 -9.24 17.11 -1.28
C ILE A 108 -10.19 15.92 -1.14
N LYS A 109 -11.29 15.90 -1.90
CA LYS A 109 -12.21 14.74 -1.91
C LYS A 109 -11.53 13.47 -2.41
N GLU A 110 -10.73 13.55 -3.46
CA GLU A 110 -9.96 12.42 -3.97
C GLU A 110 -8.94 11.94 -2.94
N LEU A 111 -8.18 12.88 -2.34
CA LEU A 111 -7.20 12.56 -1.32
C LEU A 111 -7.84 11.86 -0.12
N CYS A 112 -8.94 12.40 0.42
CA CYS A 112 -9.66 11.78 1.55
C CYS A 112 -10.22 10.40 1.20
N ALA A 113 -10.73 10.20 -0.02
CA ALA A 113 -11.21 8.90 -0.48
C ALA A 113 -10.08 7.86 -0.53
N ARG A 114 -8.89 8.24 -1.03
CA ARG A 114 -7.71 7.36 -1.06
C ARG A 114 -7.16 7.06 0.33
N VAL A 115 -7.05 8.06 1.20
CA VAL A 115 -6.66 7.88 2.60
C VAL A 115 -7.61 6.93 3.29
N LYS A 116 -8.92 7.10 3.14
CA LYS A 116 -9.92 6.18 3.68
C LYS A 116 -9.76 4.76 3.13
N ALA A 117 -9.47 4.61 1.84
CA ALA A 117 -9.25 3.31 1.22
C ALA A 117 -7.99 2.64 1.76
N VAL A 118 -6.91 3.39 1.98
CA VAL A 118 -5.64 2.91 2.53
C VAL A 118 -5.81 2.52 4.00
N LEU A 119 -6.45 3.36 4.83
CA LEU A 119 -6.69 3.10 6.26
C LEU A 119 -7.66 1.96 6.53
N ARG A 120 -8.71 1.78 5.72
CA ARG A 120 -9.65 0.66 5.86
C ARG A 120 -8.95 -0.70 5.86
N ARG A 121 -7.77 -0.76 5.29
CA ARG A 121 -6.97 -1.96 5.09
C ARG A 121 -5.91 -2.15 6.18
N SER A 122 -5.44 -1.07 6.81
CA SER A 122 -4.41 -1.13 7.86
C SER A 122 -4.98 -1.30 9.27
N GLY A 123 -6.28 -1.15 9.49
CA GLY A 123 -6.76 -1.19 10.85
C GLY A 123 -8.23 -1.46 11.07
N ARG A 124 -8.47 -2.19 12.11
CA ARG A 124 -9.73 -2.39 12.86
C ARG A 124 -10.96 -2.71 12.01
N ARG A 125 -11.06 -3.97 11.66
CA ARG A 125 -12.34 -4.60 11.33
C ARG A 125 -13.11 -4.84 12.63
N GLU A 126 -14.37 -4.46 12.60
CA GLU A 126 -15.40 -5.20 13.32
C GLU A 126 -15.45 -6.61 12.74
N GLU A 127 -15.44 -7.61 13.59
CA GLU A 127 -15.26 -9.03 13.24
C GLU A 127 -16.32 -9.58 12.28
N PRO A 128 -15.92 -10.49 11.40
CA PRO A 128 -16.39 -11.87 11.53
C PRO A 128 -15.24 -12.88 11.53
N ASP A 129 -15.49 -14.05 12.04
CA ASP A 129 -14.64 -15.22 12.29
C ASP A 129 -13.34 -15.32 11.48
N GLY A 130 -12.24 -15.52 12.22
CA GLY A 130 -10.87 -15.52 11.71
C GLY A 130 -10.63 -16.41 10.51
N GLU A 131 -10.58 -15.82 9.30
CA GLU A 131 -10.21 -16.57 8.10
C GLU A 131 -8.70 -16.82 8.09
N ILE A 132 -8.32 -18.10 8.19
CA ILE A 132 -6.96 -18.56 7.97
C ILE A 132 -6.90 -19.27 6.62
N PHE A 133 -6.16 -18.72 5.68
CA PHE A 133 -5.90 -19.37 4.40
C PHE A 133 -4.61 -20.18 4.46
N ARG A 134 -4.63 -21.37 3.88
CA ARG A 134 -3.47 -22.28 3.78
C ARG A 134 -3.29 -22.73 2.34
N HIS A 135 -2.02 -22.72 1.91
CA HIS A 135 -1.62 -23.25 0.61
C HIS A 135 -0.18 -23.79 0.74
N GLY A 136 -0.04 -25.11 0.79
CA GLY A 136 1.23 -25.76 1.12
C GLY A 136 1.78 -25.25 2.46
N SER A 137 2.99 -24.72 2.44
CA SER A 137 3.65 -24.12 3.61
C SER A 137 3.27 -22.66 3.88
N LEU A 138 2.53 -22.01 2.97
CA LEU A 138 2.07 -20.63 3.11
C LEU A 138 0.81 -20.60 3.98
N VAL A 139 0.82 -19.77 5.02
CA VAL A 139 -0.31 -19.54 5.91
C VAL A 139 -0.55 -18.04 6.03
N VAL A 140 -1.79 -17.63 5.78
CA VAL A 140 -2.24 -16.23 5.90
C VAL A 140 -3.30 -16.16 6.99
N ASP A 141 -2.96 -15.53 8.10
CA ASP A 141 -3.90 -15.22 9.19
C ASP A 141 -4.43 -13.81 8.97
N VAL A 142 -5.68 -13.72 8.52
CA VAL A 142 -6.29 -12.43 8.18
C VAL A 142 -6.51 -11.58 9.42
N MET A 143 -6.85 -12.20 10.55
CA MET A 143 -7.11 -11.50 11.80
C MET A 143 -5.83 -10.88 12.39
N ARG A 144 -4.74 -11.63 12.35
CA ARG A 144 -3.45 -11.16 12.87
C ARG A 144 -2.67 -10.33 11.85
N HIS A 145 -3.20 -10.19 10.64
CA HIS A 145 -2.51 -9.57 9.51
C HIS A 145 -1.11 -10.14 9.30
N GLN A 146 -1.00 -11.46 9.42
CA GLN A 146 0.28 -12.17 9.43
C GLN A 146 0.35 -13.19 8.30
N VAL A 147 1.48 -13.23 7.64
CA VAL A 147 1.80 -14.24 6.63
C VAL A 147 3.02 -15.01 7.07
N THR A 148 2.96 -16.34 6.97
CA THR A 148 4.10 -17.20 7.27
C THR A 148 4.29 -18.23 6.17
N ARG A 149 5.53 -18.64 5.93
CA ARG A 149 5.88 -19.75 5.06
C ARG A 149 6.87 -20.68 5.77
N GLY A 150 6.50 -21.94 5.93
CA GLY A 150 7.33 -22.89 6.69
C GLY A 150 7.61 -22.44 8.12
N GLY A 151 6.67 -21.70 8.74
CA GLY A 151 6.82 -21.12 10.09
C GLY A 151 7.64 -19.85 10.19
N LYS A 152 8.20 -19.33 9.08
CA LYS A 152 8.88 -18.03 9.04
C LYS A 152 7.92 -16.94 8.61
N THR A 153 7.92 -15.82 9.31
CA THR A 153 7.11 -14.65 8.95
C THR A 153 7.60 -14.03 7.65
N ILE A 154 6.64 -13.63 6.81
CA ILE A 154 6.87 -12.88 5.57
C ILE A 154 6.30 -11.49 5.75
N ASP A 155 7.13 -10.48 5.57
CA ASP A 155 6.73 -9.09 5.70
C ASP A 155 6.13 -8.57 4.38
N LEU A 156 4.84 -8.28 4.43
CA LEU A 156 4.10 -7.71 3.31
C LEU A 156 3.69 -6.27 3.61
N THR A 157 3.66 -5.43 2.59
CA THR A 157 2.98 -4.13 2.68
C THR A 157 1.47 -4.36 2.78
N ALA A 158 0.71 -3.34 3.21
CA ALA A 158 -0.75 -3.44 3.33
C ALA A 158 -1.41 -3.87 2.02
N LYS A 159 -0.93 -3.35 0.86
CA LYS A 159 -1.48 -3.70 -0.46
C LYS A 159 -1.11 -5.10 -0.92
N GLU A 160 0.11 -5.55 -0.64
CA GLU A 160 0.53 -6.92 -0.94
C GLU A 160 -0.29 -7.92 -0.13
N PHE A 161 -0.54 -7.61 1.15
CA PHE A 161 -1.38 -8.44 2.00
C PHE A 161 -2.82 -8.53 1.48
N ASP A 162 -3.45 -7.39 1.20
CA ASP A 162 -4.81 -7.34 0.67
C ASP A 162 -4.94 -8.08 -0.66
N LEU A 163 -3.95 -7.90 -1.55
CA LEU A 163 -3.89 -8.58 -2.84
C LEU A 163 -3.77 -10.09 -2.65
N LEU A 164 -2.92 -10.55 -1.75
CA LEU A 164 -2.77 -11.97 -1.42
C LEU A 164 -4.07 -12.56 -0.87
N VAL A 165 -4.68 -11.90 0.11
CA VAL A 165 -5.96 -12.32 0.70
C VAL A 165 -7.06 -12.38 -0.38
N MET A 166 -7.14 -11.36 -1.26
CA MET A 166 -8.13 -11.34 -2.33
C MET A 166 -7.94 -12.50 -3.30
N LEU A 167 -6.71 -12.78 -3.70
CA LEU A 167 -6.38 -13.89 -4.60
C LEU A 167 -6.66 -15.25 -3.94
N MET A 168 -6.30 -15.44 -2.66
CA MET A 168 -6.56 -16.68 -1.93
C MET A 168 -8.05 -16.93 -1.66
N LYS A 169 -8.83 -15.88 -1.41
CA LYS A 169 -10.31 -15.98 -1.32
C LYS A 169 -10.96 -16.46 -2.61
N ASN A 170 -10.33 -16.16 -3.74
CA ASN A 170 -10.80 -16.51 -5.08
C ASN A 170 -9.91 -17.55 -5.76
N ARG A 171 -9.23 -18.42 -4.98
CA ARG A 171 -8.36 -19.44 -5.55
C ARG A 171 -9.05 -20.27 -6.64
N GLY A 172 -8.30 -20.65 -7.66
CA GLY A 172 -8.79 -21.34 -8.85
C GLY A 172 -9.50 -20.43 -9.86
N ARG A 173 -9.98 -19.26 -9.46
CA ARG A 173 -10.67 -18.32 -10.35
C ARG A 173 -9.70 -17.27 -10.90
N VAL A 174 -9.87 -16.95 -12.18
CA VAL A 174 -9.12 -15.86 -12.80
C VAL A 174 -9.74 -14.54 -12.38
N MET A 175 -8.93 -13.67 -11.78
CA MET A 175 -9.31 -12.30 -11.44
C MET A 175 -8.70 -11.34 -12.48
N THR A 176 -9.52 -10.50 -13.10
CA THR A 176 -9.02 -9.50 -14.05
C THR A 176 -8.25 -8.41 -13.31
N ARG A 177 -7.35 -7.71 -14.01
CA ARG A 177 -6.61 -6.57 -13.44
C ARG A 177 -7.54 -5.49 -12.91
N ASP A 178 -8.59 -5.17 -13.65
CA ASP A 178 -9.60 -4.19 -13.24
C ASP A 178 -10.31 -4.64 -11.96
N THR A 179 -10.75 -5.91 -11.90
CA THR A 179 -11.39 -6.45 -10.69
C THR A 179 -10.46 -6.42 -9.48
N LEU A 180 -9.19 -6.78 -9.66
CA LEU A 180 -8.19 -6.71 -8.58
C LEU A 180 -7.94 -5.26 -8.15
N LEU A 181 -7.86 -4.34 -9.12
CA LEU A 181 -7.68 -2.93 -8.86
C LEU A 181 -8.86 -2.40 -8.03
N ASP A 182 -10.09 -2.60 -8.49
CA ASP A 182 -11.31 -2.16 -7.81
C ASP A 182 -11.43 -2.74 -6.39
N LYS A 183 -11.14 -4.03 -6.24
CA LYS A 183 -11.30 -4.73 -4.95
C LYS A 183 -10.21 -4.42 -3.95
N VAL A 184 -8.96 -4.21 -4.42
CA VAL A 184 -7.81 -3.97 -3.56
C VAL A 184 -7.53 -2.48 -3.39
N TRP A 185 -7.76 -1.64 -4.39
CA TRP A 185 -7.55 -0.19 -4.32
C TRP A 185 -8.84 0.63 -4.19
N GLY A 186 -9.97 0.06 -4.59
CA GLY A 186 -11.30 0.69 -4.50
C GLY A 186 -11.81 1.16 -5.86
N VAL A 187 -13.14 1.19 -6.02
CA VAL A 187 -13.84 1.55 -7.27
C VAL A 187 -13.54 3.01 -7.70
N GLU A 188 -13.21 3.87 -6.75
CA GLU A 188 -12.82 5.26 -6.99
C GLU A 188 -11.32 5.43 -7.30
N TYR A 189 -10.60 4.32 -7.50
CA TYR A 189 -9.20 4.37 -7.87
C TYR A 189 -9.04 4.67 -9.37
N PHE A 190 -8.58 5.87 -9.70
CA PHE A 190 -8.33 6.32 -11.08
C PHE A 190 -6.91 5.99 -11.59
N GLY A 191 -6.23 5.03 -10.98
CA GLY A 191 -4.89 4.60 -11.38
C GLY A 191 -4.89 3.54 -12.49
N ASP A 192 -3.70 3.30 -13.06
CA ASP A 192 -3.50 2.29 -14.11
C ASP A 192 -3.55 0.87 -13.52
N THR A 193 -4.07 -0.09 -14.29
CA THR A 193 -4.07 -1.52 -13.97
C THR A 193 -2.66 -2.11 -13.80
N ARG A 194 -1.62 -1.45 -14.33
CA ARG A 194 -0.21 -1.78 -14.09
C ARG A 194 0.18 -1.77 -12.62
N THR A 195 -0.53 -1.00 -11.78
CA THR A 195 -0.39 -1.05 -10.32
C THR A 195 -0.51 -2.47 -9.78
N VAL A 196 -1.46 -3.25 -10.31
CA VAL A 196 -1.64 -4.65 -9.93
C VAL A 196 -0.44 -5.49 -10.33
N ASP A 197 0.09 -5.29 -11.55
CA ASP A 197 1.24 -6.07 -12.06
C ASP A 197 2.49 -5.87 -11.18
N VAL A 198 2.74 -4.63 -10.77
CA VAL A 198 3.86 -4.27 -9.87
C VAL A 198 3.72 -4.97 -8.53
N HIS A 199 2.55 -4.89 -7.88
CA HIS A 199 2.34 -5.53 -6.58
C HIS A 199 2.34 -7.06 -6.66
N VAL A 200 1.86 -7.65 -7.75
CA VAL A 200 1.99 -9.10 -8.00
C VAL A 200 3.46 -9.50 -8.12
N ARG A 201 4.29 -8.70 -8.80
CA ARG A 201 5.73 -8.98 -8.91
C ARG A 201 6.40 -9.01 -7.54
N TYR A 202 6.16 -7.99 -6.68
CA TYR A 202 6.74 -7.97 -5.34
C TYR A 202 6.20 -9.06 -4.44
N LEU A 203 4.90 -9.32 -4.53
CA LEU A 203 4.29 -10.40 -3.77
C LEU A 203 4.92 -11.75 -4.14
N ARG A 204 5.16 -12.02 -5.43
CA ARG A 204 5.86 -13.22 -5.88
C ARG A 204 7.28 -13.31 -5.31
N GLN A 205 8.04 -12.23 -5.33
CA GLN A 205 9.39 -12.20 -4.76
C GLN A 205 9.42 -12.62 -3.28
N LYS A 206 8.32 -12.39 -2.55
CA LYS A 206 8.22 -12.70 -1.12
C LYS A 206 7.61 -14.07 -0.83
N ILE A 207 6.64 -14.52 -1.64
CA ILE A 207 5.89 -15.76 -1.34
C ILE A 207 6.20 -16.95 -2.26
N GLU A 208 6.82 -16.77 -3.41
CA GLU A 208 7.19 -17.87 -4.29
C GLU A 208 8.59 -18.40 -3.94
N GLU A 209 8.88 -19.65 -4.28
CA GLU A 209 10.25 -20.19 -4.20
C GLU A 209 11.10 -19.68 -5.35
N ASP A 210 10.49 -19.64 -6.53
CA ASP A 210 11.06 -19.07 -7.75
C ASP A 210 10.07 -18.05 -8.31
N PRO A 211 10.33 -16.74 -8.17
CA PRO A 211 9.47 -15.68 -8.71
C PRO A 211 9.31 -15.69 -10.23
N ASP A 212 10.30 -16.25 -10.95
CA ASP A 212 10.29 -16.34 -12.41
C ASP A 212 9.48 -17.56 -12.90
N ALA A 213 9.31 -18.58 -12.04
CA ALA A 213 8.46 -19.75 -12.27
C ALA A 213 7.34 -19.85 -11.19
N PRO A 214 6.45 -18.85 -11.07
CA PRO A 214 5.50 -18.76 -9.97
C PRO A 214 4.46 -19.88 -9.99
N VAL A 215 4.30 -20.55 -8.84
CA VAL A 215 3.34 -21.65 -8.63
C VAL A 215 2.08 -21.13 -7.95
N CYS A 216 2.20 -20.27 -6.92
CA CYS A 216 1.06 -19.80 -6.16
C CYS A 216 0.23 -18.78 -6.96
N ILE A 217 0.89 -17.75 -7.53
CA ILE A 217 0.20 -16.71 -8.30
C ILE A 217 0.53 -16.86 -9.80
N GLN A 218 -0.40 -17.39 -10.55
CA GLN A 218 -0.26 -17.65 -11.98
C GLN A 218 -0.76 -16.48 -12.82
N THR A 219 -0.02 -16.13 -13.89
CA THR A 219 -0.46 -15.12 -14.86
C THR A 219 -1.34 -15.75 -15.93
N VAL A 220 -2.55 -15.22 -16.11
CA VAL A 220 -3.41 -15.53 -17.25
C VAL A 220 -3.25 -14.40 -18.27
N ARG A 221 -2.48 -14.68 -19.34
CA ARG A 221 -2.10 -13.67 -20.34
C ARG A 221 -3.32 -12.98 -20.94
N GLY A 222 -3.26 -11.66 -21.04
CA GLY A 222 -4.33 -10.81 -21.56
C GLY A 222 -5.53 -10.63 -20.62
N VAL A 223 -5.62 -11.35 -19.48
CA VAL A 223 -6.76 -11.31 -18.56
C VAL A 223 -6.38 -10.77 -17.19
N GLY A 224 -5.49 -11.45 -16.48
CA GLY A 224 -5.16 -11.09 -15.09
C GLY A 224 -4.39 -12.18 -14.35
N TYR A 225 -4.79 -12.48 -13.13
CA TYR A 225 -4.09 -13.39 -12.23
C TYR A 225 -5.02 -14.40 -11.59
N ARG A 226 -4.47 -15.56 -11.24
CA ARG A 226 -5.16 -16.62 -10.53
C ARG A 226 -4.27 -17.17 -9.42
N PHE A 227 -4.81 -17.36 -8.23
CA PHE A 227 -4.14 -18.14 -7.20
C PHE A 227 -4.37 -19.64 -7.45
N SER A 228 -3.34 -20.46 -7.28
CA SER A 228 -3.42 -21.92 -7.46
C SER A 228 -4.46 -22.55 -6.52
N GLU A 229 -5.08 -23.63 -6.93
CA GLU A 229 -6.02 -24.42 -6.11
C GLU A 229 -5.30 -25.37 -5.16
N GLU A 230 -4.08 -25.81 -5.52
CA GLU A 230 -3.26 -26.80 -4.79
C GLU A 230 -2.30 -26.13 -3.83
#